data_457b12121ea6b4470db3bb269eae07a6
#
_entry.id   457b12121ea6b4470db3bb269eae07a6
#
_cell.length_a   1.000
_cell.length_b   1.000
_cell.length_c   1.000
_cell.angle_alpha   90.00
_cell.angle_beta   90.00
_cell.angle_gamma   90.00
#
_symmetry.space_group_name_H-M   'P 1'
#
loop_
_entity.id
_entity.type
_entity.pdbx_description
1 polymer ?
#
loop_
_entity_poly.entity_id
_entity_poly.type
_entity_poly.pdbx_seq_one_letter_code
_entity_poly.pdbx_strand_id
1 'polypeptide(L)'
;MGCNLRDLAVIEPLNLSDLSGQRVAVDVFLNAYQFITSLTGKDGKPLSYNGKPVAHLMGFLDRTTVMLSEGIDPVFVFDGRPHELKMETLKGRKERKQEAVSRWESAVEAGDMTAAKKLGPQTAEYTREMVAETKRLFELLGVIWIEAPMEAEGAAAVRCANGEVGAVASQDWDTLLYGAPMMVRNLTSHGSRKFGRVLQAEKIVLADTLAKHEITHEQLVDLGIMIGTDFHPGIKGIGPKTGLKLIREHGTIEAIAKIKGFDVPERLEEIRSLFLEHPTTGEPLPKSVHAVEEDLRDFLQKERGFSEAVSYTHLTLPTILLV
;
A
#
# COMPACT_ATOMS: atom_id res chain seq x y z
N MET A 1 6.00 2.17 8.71
CA MET A 1 6.82 1.92 7.51
C MET A 1 7.50 0.60 7.81
N GLY A 2 7.17 -0.40 7.02
CA GLY A 2 7.69 -1.73 7.15
C GLY A 2 9.20 -1.85 6.92
N CYS A 3 9.74 -3.05 6.92
CA CYS A 3 11.16 -3.29 6.71
C CYS A 3 11.60 -2.83 5.30
N ASN A 4 12.86 -2.43 5.16
CA ASN A 4 13.38 -2.05 3.84
C ASN A 4 14.24 -3.18 3.25
N LEU A 5 13.63 -3.96 2.37
CA LEU A 5 14.29 -5.07 1.68
C LEU A 5 14.79 -4.71 0.28
N ARG A 6 14.75 -3.42 -0.15
CA ARG A 6 15.09 -3.02 -1.51
C ARG A 6 16.46 -3.53 -1.98
N ASP A 7 17.47 -3.44 -1.13
CA ASP A 7 18.85 -3.84 -1.46
C ASP A 7 19.02 -5.37 -1.60
N LEU A 8 18.05 -6.13 -1.10
CA LEU A 8 18.07 -7.60 -1.12
C LEU A 8 17.21 -8.16 -2.24
N ALA A 9 16.09 -7.53 -2.53
CA ALA A 9 15.12 -8.02 -3.52
C ALA A 9 15.72 -8.15 -4.93
N VAL A 10 15.27 -9.16 -5.67
CA VAL A 10 15.47 -9.26 -7.11
C VAL A 10 14.37 -8.44 -7.77
N ILE A 11 14.77 -7.30 -8.33
CA ILE A 11 13.84 -6.32 -8.91
C ILE A 11 13.99 -6.34 -10.42
N GLU A 12 12.89 -6.56 -11.12
CA GLU A 12 12.82 -6.52 -12.58
C GLU A 12 11.85 -5.42 -13.04
N PRO A 13 12.14 -4.72 -14.14
CA PRO A 13 11.17 -3.81 -14.73
C PRO A 13 9.95 -4.60 -15.24
N LEU A 14 8.77 -3.99 -15.13
CA LEU A 14 7.50 -4.59 -15.55
C LEU A 14 6.76 -3.60 -16.46
N ASN A 15 6.26 -4.06 -17.60
CA ASN A 15 5.29 -3.33 -18.40
C ASN A 15 3.87 -3.65 -17.90
N LEU A 16 2.96 -2.68 -17.90
CA LEU A 16 1.59 -2.92 -17.45
C LEU A 16 0.88 -3.99 -18.31
N SER A 17 1.17 -4.02 -19.61
CA SER A 17 0.65 -5.05 -20.53
C SER A 17 0.98 -6.48 -20.11
N ASP A 18 2.06 -6.70 -19.36
CA ASP A 18 2.44 -8.04 -18.88
C ASP A 18 1.47 -8.57 -17.79
N LEU A 19 0.65 -7.68 -17.23
CA LEU A 19 -0.41 -8.00 -16.27
C LEU A 19 -1.80 -8.10 -16.91
N SER A 20 -1.92 -7.90 -18.23
CA SER A 20 -3.21 -7.97 -18.94
C SER A 20 -3.87 -9.34 -18.75
N GLY A 21 -5.18 -9.32 -18.43
CA GLY A 21 -5.96 -10.51 -18.12
C GLY A 21 -5.71 -11.09 -16.72
N GLN A 22 -4.87 -10.46 -15.90
CA GLN A 22 -4.59 -10.90 -14.54
C GLN A 22 -5.37 -10.09 -13.50
N ARG A 23 -5.79 -10.74 -12.43
CA ARG A 23 -6.21 -10.08 -11.20
C ARG A 23 -5.00 -9.64 -10.40
N VAL A 24 -5.05 -8.40 -9.91
CA VAL A 24 -3.98 -7.84 -9.07
C VAL A 24 -4.58 -7.28 -7.80
N ALA A 25 -4.19 -7.80 -6.64
CA ALA A 25 -4.59 -7.24 -5.36
C ALA A 25 -3.88 -5.92 -5.10
N VAL A 26 -4.61 -4.88 -4.69
CA VAL A 26 -4.11 -3.52 -4.50
C VAL A 26 -4.42 -3.05 -3.10
N ASP A 27 -3.39 -2.72 -2.32
CA ASP A 27 -3.56 -2.11 -1.01
C ASP A 27 -4.19 -0.72 -1.13
N VAL A 28 -5.34 -0.53 -0.46
CA VAL A 28 -6.08 0.72 -0.53
C VAL A 28 -5.44 1.81 0.34
N PHE A 29 -5.09 1.50 1.60
CA PHE A 29 -4.63 2.52 2.53
C PHE A 29 -3.32 3.17 2.09
N LEU A 30 -2.37 2.37 1.65
CA LEU A 30 -1.10 2.87 1.14
C LEU A 30 -1.30 3.79 -0.07
N ASN A 31 -2.15 3.39 -1.02
CA ASN A 31 -2.46 4.17 -2.21
C ASN A 31 -3.26 5.43 -1.86
N ALA A 32 -4.25 5.35 -0.96
CA ALA A 32 -5.00 6.51 -0.48
C ALA A 32 -4.07 7.57 0.10
N TYR A 33 -3.15 7.17 1.00
CA TYR A 33 -2.16 8.09 1.56
C TYR A 33 -1.24 8.68 0.49
N GLN A 34 -0.84 7.92 -0.51
CA GLN A 34 -0.08 8.44 -1.65
C GLN A 34 -0.87 9.54 -2.38
N PHE A 35 -2.16 9.34 -2.64
CA PHE A 35 -2.99 10.30 -3.36
C PHE A 35 -3.25 11.57 -2.53
N ILE A 36 -3.70 11.44 -1.27
CA ILE A 36 -4.01 12.59 -0.43
C ILE A 36 -2.78 13.41 -0.03
N THR A 37 -1.57 12.85 -0.13
CA THR A 37 -0.32 13.57 0.13
C THR A 37 0.32 14.14 -1.12
N SER A 38 -0.02 13.66 -2.32
CA SER A 38 0.51 14.14 -3.60
C SER A 38 -0.43 15.09 -4.33
N LEU A 39 -1.73 14.84 -4.29
CA LEU A 39 -2.77 15.69 -4.88
C LEU A 39 -3.22 16.74 -3.85
N THR A 40 -2.48 17.84 -3.78
CA THR A 40 -2.65 18.85 -2.74
C THR A 40 -2.98 20.24 -3.30
N GLY A 41 -3.68 21.03 -2.50
CA GLY A 41 -3.93 22.45 -2.74
C GLY A 41 -2.70 23.33 -2.51
N LYS A 42 -2.91 24.66 -2.56
CA LYS A 42 -1.84 25.65 -2.37
C LYS A 42 -1.25 25.63 -0.96
N ASP A 43 -2.02 25.23 0.03
CA ASP A 43 -1.66 25.10 1.45
C ASP A 43 -1.03 23.73 1.81
N GLY A 44 -0.93 22.83 0.83
CA GLY A 44 -0.41 21.48 1.00
C GLY A 44 -1.42 20.47 1.56
N LYS A 45 -2.64 20.90 1.92
CA LYS A 45 -3.71 19.97 2.31
C LYS A 45 -4.22 19.17 1.10
N PRO A 46 -4.84 17.99 1.32
CA PRO A 46 -5.45 17.22 0.24
C PRO A 46 -6.39 18.07 -0.60
N LEU A 47 -6.34 17.88 -1.93
CA LEU A 47 -7.21 18.61 -2.85
C LEU A 47 -8.68 18.43 -2.46
N SER A 48 -9.42 19.55 -2.50
CA SER A 48 -10.84 19.57 -2.18
C SER A 48 -11.62 20.41 -3.20
N TYR A 49 -12.88 20.03 -3.46
CA TYR A 49 -13.85 20.81 -4.21
C TYR A 49 -15.02 21.16 -3.29
N ASN A 50 -15.41 22.43 -3.29
CA ASN A 50 -16.49 22.93 -2.42
C ASN A 50 -16.35 22.51 -0.95
N GLY A 51 -15.10 22.51 -0.42
CA GLY A 51 -14.81 22.12 0.94
C GLY A 51 -14.80 20.61 1.21
N LYS A 52 -15.11 19.77 0.21
CA LYS A 52 -15.06 18.30 0.34
C LYS A 52 -13.73 17.77 -0.19
N PRO A 53 -12.98 16.94 0.57
CA PRO A 53 -11.78 16.32 0.08
C PRO A 53 -12.08 15.38 -1.10
N VAL A 54 -11.35 15.52 -2.21
CA VAL A 54 -11.54 14.72 -3.42
C VAL A 54 -10.25 14.04 -3.91
N ALA A 55 -9.11 14.33 -3.29
CA ALA A 55 -7.81 13.80 -3.72
C ALA A 55 -7.78 12.27 -3.80
N HIS A 56 -8.38 11.56 -2.84
CA HIS A 56 -8.48 10.10 -2.83
C HIS A 56 -9.33 9.60 -4.00
N LEU A 57 -10.50 10.19 -4.25
CA LEU A 57 -11.38 9.82 -5.35
C LEU A 57 -10.71 10.05 -6.71
N MET A 58 -10.05 11.20 -6.88
CA MET A 58 -9.32 11.53 -8.10
C MET A 58 -8.20 10.52 -8.35
N GLY A 59 -7.41 10.19 -7.32
CA GLY A 59 -6.31 9.24 -7.45
C GLY A 59 -6.79 7.83 -7.78
N PHE A 60 -7.81 7.34 -7.07
CA PHE A 60 -8.38 6.01 -7.36
C PHE A 60 -9.08 5.95 -8.71
N LEU A 61 -9.86 6.95 -9.07
CA LEU A 61 -10.51 7.00 -10.39
C LEU A 61 -9.47 6.92 -11.52
N ASP A 62 -8.45 7.79 -11.49
CA ASP A 62 -7.40 7.82 -12.50
C ASP A 62 -6.64 6.48 -12.60
N ARG A 63 -6.20 5.94 -11.46
CA ARG A 63 -5.38 4.72 -11.46
C ARG A 63 -6.17 3.46 -11.76
N THR A 64 -7.40 3.35 -11.29
CA THR A 64 -8.30 2.24 -11.63
C THR A 64 -8.58 2.23 -13.13
N THR A 65 -8.87 3.40 -13.71
CA THR A 65 -9.14 3.52 -15.14
C THR A 65 -7.93 3.11 -15.99
N VAL A 66 -6.72 3.53 -15.58
CA VAL A 66 -5.48 3.08 -16.25
C VAL A 66 -5.31 1.56 -16.16
N MET A 67 -5.49 0.95 -14.98
CA MET A 67 -5.38 -0.51 -14.82
C MET A 67 -6.38 -1.24 -15.73
N LEU A 68 -7.64 -0.82 -15.72
CA LEU A 68 -8.67 -1.42 -16.58
C LEU A 68 -8.34 -1.25 -18.07
N SER A 69 -7.80 -0.10 -18.49
CA SER A 69 -7.41 0.13 -19.90
C SER A 69 -6.25 -0.75 -20.36
N GLU A 70 -5.39 -1.17 -19.43
CA GLU A 70 -4.31 -2.14 -19.69
C GLU A 70 -4.79 -3.60 -19.58
N GLY A 71 -6.08 -3.82 -19.33
CA GLY A 71 -6.67 -5.15 -19.16
C GLY A 71 -6.35 -5.81 -17.81
N ILE A 72 -5.95 -5.04 -16.80
CA ILE A 72 -5.70 -5.52 -15.44
C ILE A 72 -7.02 -5.48 -14.67
N ASP A 73 -7.36 -6.58 -13.98
CA ASP A 73 -8.53 -6.69 -13.08
C ASP A 73 -8.11 -6.39 -11.62
N PRO A 74 -8.28 -5.16 -11.11
CA PRO A 74 -7.84 -4.81 -9.76
C PRO A 74 -8.81 -5.36 -8.70
N VAL A 75 -8.24 -5.92 -7.63
CA VAL A 75 -8.94 -6.30 -6.41
C VAL A 75 -8.43 -5.42 -5.28
N PHE A 76 -9.23 -4.44 -4.87
CA PHE A 76 -8.85 -3.51 -3.82
C PHE A 76 -9.04 -4.12 -2.43
N VAL A 77 -7.97 -4.08 -1.61
CA VAL A 77 -7.97 -4.68 -0.28
C VAL A 77 -7.87 -3.57 0.77
N PHE A 78 -8.91 -3.47 1.61
CA PHE A 78 -8.92 -2.56 2.76
C PHE A 78 -8.36 -3.25 3.99
N ASP A 79 -7.61 -2.49 4.82
CA ASP A 79 -7.20 -2.97 6.13
C ASP A 79 -8.40 -3.24 7.03
N GLY A 80 -8.27 -4.30 7.80
CA GLY A 80 -9.19 -4.65 8.87
C GLY A 80 -8.76 -4.09 10.23
N ARG A 81 -8.97 -4.87 11.27
CA ARG A 81 -8.61 -4.47 12.62
C ARG A 81 -7.10 -4.66 12.84
N PRO A 82 -6.34 -3.61 13.20
CA PRO A 82 -4.92 -3.75 13.46
C PRO A 82 -4.66 -4.65 14.66
N HIS A 83 -3.59 -5.44 14.58
CA HIS A 83 -3.13 -6.27 15.69
C HIS A 83 -2.61 -5.42 16.86
N GLU A 84 -2.70 -5.93 18.08
CA GLU A 84 -2.27 -5.19 19.27
C GLU A 84 -0.78 -4.81 19.25
N LEU A 85 0.10 -5.65 18.70
CA LEU A 85 1.53 -5.35 18.53
C LEU A 85 1.81 -4.13 17.64
N LYS A 86 0.86 -3.74 16.78
CA LYS A 86 0.96 -2.53 15.93
C LYS A 86 0.56 -1.25 16.67
N MET A 87 -0.07 -1.35 17.85
CA MET A 87 -0.66 -0.20 18.55
C MET A 87 0.38 0.85 18.93
N GLU A 88 1.58 0.46 19.33
CA GLU A 88 2.66 1.40 19.66
C GLU A 88 3.11 2.19 18.42
N THR A 89 3.31 1.50 17.30
CA THR A 89 3.62 2.12 16.00
C THR A 89 2.54 3.10 15.57
N LEU A 90 1.27 2.73 15.73
CA LEU A 90 0.13 3.61 15.41
C LEU A 90 0.06 4.83 16.33
N LYS A 91 0.34 4.67 17.63
CA LYS A 91 0.43 5.77 18.59
C LYS A 91 1.51 6.77 18.19
N GLY A 92 2.72 6.30 17.89
CA GLY A 92 3.81 7.16 17.44
C GLY A 92 3.54 7.86 16.09
N ARG A 93 2.77 7.22 15.17
CA ARG A 93 2.31 7.88 13.94
C ARG A 93 1.30 8.99 14.25
N LYS A 94 0.39 8.77 15.20
CA LYS A 94 -0.61 9.76 15.62
C LYS A 94 0.05 10.98 16.28
N GLU A 95 1.00 10.77 17.16
CA GLU A 95 1.74 11.85 17.84
C GLU A 95 2.48 12.73 16.81
N ARG A 96 3.27 12.12 15.90
CA ARG A 96 3.96 12.86 14.83
C ARG A 96 3.00 13.64 13.92
N LYS A 97 1.82 13.10 13.65
CA LYS A 97 0.79 13.80 12.88
C LYS A 97 0.25 15.00 13.65
N GLN A 98 -0.02 14.89 14.96
CA GLN A 98 -0.49 16.01 15.80
C GLN A 98 0.55 17.14 15.84
N GLU A 99 1.83 16.82 15.99
CA GLU A 99 2.92 17.81 15.90
C GLU A 99 2.95 18.49 14.53
N ALA A 100 2.77 17.73 13.44
CA ALA A 100 2.74 18.29 12.09
C ALA A 100 1.54 19.23 11.89
N VAL A 101 0.37 18.91 12.45
CA VAL A 101 -0.82 19.76 12.41
C VAL A 101 -0.54 21.09 13.12
N SER A 102 -0.03 21.06 14.34
CA SER A 102 0.28 22.29 15.10
C SER A 102 1.31 23.19 14.38
N ARG A 103 2.34 22.58 13.79
CA ARG A 103 3.34 23.31 13.00
C ARG A 103 2.76 23.88 11.71
N TRP A 104 1.83 23.16 11.06
CA TRP A 104 1.15 23.63 9.87
C TRP A 104 0.25 24.83 10.18
N GLU A 105 -0.55 24.77 11.26
CA GLU A 105 -1.41 25.85 11.73
C GLU A 105 -0.58 27.12 12.02
N SER A 106 0.54 27.00 12.75
CA SER A 106 1.45 28.11 13.02
C SER A 106 2.02 28.73 11.74
N ALA A 107 2.36 27.91 10.72
CA ALA A 107 2.88 28.41 9.44
C ALA A 107 1.78 29.17 8.66
N VAL A 108 0.53 28.70 8.68
CA VAL A 108 -0.60 29.39 8.05
C VAL A 108 -0.89 30.72 8.73
N GLU A 109 -0.94 30.74 10.05
CA GLU A 109 -1.14 31.98 10.85
C GLU A 109 -0.05 33.02 10.61
N ALA A 110 1.20 32.57 10.44
CA ALA A 110 2.34 33.43 10.11
C ALA A 110 2.36 33.87 8.63
N GLY A 111 1.46 33.37 7.77
CA GLY A 111 1.45 33.64 6.32
C GLY A 111 2.58 32.93 5.55
N ASP A 112 3.33 32.02 6.18
CA ASP A 112 4.37 31.23 5.52
C ASP A 112 3.76 30.04 4.73
N MET A 113 3.24 30.37 3.55
CA MET A 113 2.63 29.37 2.66
C MET A 113 3.63 28.35 2.13
N THR A 114 4.92 28.67 2.13
CA THR A 114 5.99 27.72 1.72
C THR A 114 6.15 26.63 2.77
N ALA A 115 6.25 27.01 4.04
CA ALA A 115 6.27 26.06 5.14
C ALA A 115 4.96 25.27 5.24
N ALA A 116 3.80 25.95 5.12
CA ALA A 116 2.48 25.32 5.14
C ALA A 116 2.36 24.23 4.04
N LYS A 117 2.77 24.54 2.81
CA LYS A 117 2.76 23.58 1.69
C LYS A 117 3.64 22.36 1.96
N LYS A 118 4.79 22.52 2.61
CA LYS A 118 5.70 21.42 2.97
C LYS A 118 5.14 20.54 4.10
N LEU A 119 4.44 21.13 5.05
CA LEU A 119 3.89 20.45 6.22
C LEU A 119 2.51 19.80 5.93
N GLY A 120 1.72 20.39 5.05
CA GLY A 120 0.37 19.94 4.72
C GLY A 120 0.23 18.43 4.47
N PRO A 121 1.07 17.81 3.64
CA PRO A 121 1.02 16.35 3.40
C PRO A 121 1.20 15.51 4.68
N GLN A 122 1.96 16.01 5.66
CA GLN A 122 2.19 15.31 6.94
C GLN A 122 0.98 15.35 7.88
N THR A 123 0.03 16.25 7.61
CA THR A 123 -1.22 16.38 8.36
C THR A 123 -2.35 15.54 7.78
N ALA A 124 -2.14 14.91 6.61
CA ALA A 124 -3.17 14.19 5.88
C ALA A 124 -3.75 13.04 6.70
N GLU A 125 -5.04 12.83 6.55
CA GLU A 125 -5.79 11.73 7.17
C GLU A 125 -6.75 11.12 6.17
N TYR A 126 -6.69 9.80 6.05
CA TYR A 126 -7.66 9.04 5.30
C TYR A 126 -8.79 8.67 6.26
N THR A 127 -9.85 9.46 6.24
CA THR A 127 -10.96 9.39 7.21
C THR A 127 -11.92 8.24 6.90
N ARG A 128 -12.76 7.88 7.88
CA ARG A 128 -13.83 6.89 7.67
C ARG A 128 -14.80 7.28 6.55
N GLU A 129 -15.07 8.57 6.40
CA GLU A 129 -15.91 9.09 5.31
C GLU A 129 -15.25 8.85 3.96
N MET A 130 -13.95 9.20 3.83
CA MET A 130 -13.18 8.92 2.61
C MET A 130 -13.11 7.43 2.28
N VAL A 131 -13.01 6.55 3.29
CA VAL A 131 -13.08 5.09 3.10
C VAL A 131 -14.43 4.69 2.50
N ALA A 132 -15.55 5.18 3.05
CA ALA A 132 -16.88 4.88 2.54
C ALA A 132 -17.07 5.40 1.10
N GLU A 133 -16.56 6.61 0.81
CA GLU A 133 -16.59 7.19 -0.54
C GLU A 133 -15.76 6.37 -1.54
N THR A 134 -14.59 5.89 -1.11
CA THR A 134 -13.74 5.04 -1.96
C THR A 134 -14.42 3.70 -2.27
N LYS A 135 -15.05 3.06 -1.29
CA LYS A 135 -15.83 1.82 -1.51
C LYS A 135 -16.96 2.07 -2.51
N ARG A 136 -17.73 3.14 -2.31
CA ARG A 136 -18.79 3.52 -3.25
C ARG A 136 -18.25 3.80 -4.66
N LEU A 137 -17.09 4.46 -4.80
CA LEU A 137 -16.44 4.64 -6.09
C LEU A 137 -16.12 3.30 -6.77
N PHE A 138 -15.57 2.33 -6.02
CA PHE A 138 -15.25 1.01 -6.55
C PHE A 138 -16.51 0.24 -6.98
N GLU A 139 -17.59 0.32 -6.20
CA GLU A 139 -18.90 -0.26 -6.56
C GLU A 139 -19.43 0.34 -7.88
N LEU A 140 -19.36 1.68 -8.02
CA LEU A 140 -19.79 2.38 -9.22
C LEU A 140 -18.91 2.09 -10.45
N LEU A 141 -17.62 1.82 -10.23
CA LEU A 141 -16.69 1.37 -11.28
C LEU A 141 -16.82 -0.13 -11.61
N GLY A 142 -17.59 -0.88 -10.84
CA GLY A 142 -17.76 -2.33 -11.01
C GLY A 142 -16.52 -3.14 -10.65
N VAL A 143 -15.56 -2.58 -9.91
CA VAL A 143 -14.35 -3.27 -9.50
C VAL A 143 -14.50 -3.93 -8.13
N ILE A 144 -13.79 -5.04 -7.92
CA ILE A 144 -13.85 -5.81 -6.69
C ILE A 144 -13.12 -5.08 -5.56
N TRP A 145 -13.75 -5.02 -4.39
CA TRP A 145 -13.08 -4.67 -3.15
C TRP A 145 -13.44 -5.65 -2.03
N ILE A 146 -12.51 -5.84 -1.11
CA ILE A 146 -12.66 -6.70 0.07
C ILE A 146 -12.08 -6.02 1.31
N GLU A 147 -12.53 -6.44 2.49
CA GLU A 147 -11.90 -6.11 3.76
C GLU A 147 -11.04 -7.27 4.24
N ALA A 148 -9.80 -6.98 4.59
CA ALA A 148 -8.93 -7.93 5.24
C ALA A 148 -9.37 -8.14 6.71
N PRO A 149 -9.15 -9.31 7.31
CA PRO A 149 -9.37 -9.48 8.76
C PRO A 149 -8.39 -8.65 9.59
N MET A 150 -7.19 -8.40 9.08
CA MET A 150 -6.15 -7.57 9.69
C MET A 150 -5.45 -6.69 8.63
N GLU A 151 -4.18 -6.97 8.28
CA GLU A 151 -3.41 -6.19 7.32
C GLU A 151 -3.81 -6.55 5.87
N ALA A 152 -3.99 -5.53 5.04
CA ALA A 152 -4.35 -5.70 3.63
C ALA A 152 -3.27 -6.48 2.85
N GLU A 153 -1.99 -6.16 3.10
CA GLU A 153 -0.87 -6.86 2.45
C GLU A 153 -0.84 -8.35 2.77
N GLY A 154 -1.13 -8.72 4.02
CA GLY A 154 -1.16 -10.12 4.44
C GLY A 154 -2.31 -10.87 3.78
N ALA A 155 -3.52 -10.31 3.78
CA ALA A 155 -4.67 -10.90 3.09
C ALA A 155 -4.45 -11.02 1.58
N ALA A 156 -3.85 -9.99 0.96
CA ALA A 156 -3.49 -10.00 -0.46
C ALA A 156 -2.43 -11.06 -0.78
N ALA A 157 -1.40 -11.20 0.08
CA ALA A 157 -0.34 -12.19 -0.08
C ALA A 157 -0.88 -13.62 -0.06
N VAL A 158 -1.76 -13.95 0.91
CA VAL A 158 -2.39 -15.27 1.00
C VAL A 158 -3.26 -15.57 -0.22
N ARG A 159 -4.07 -14.60 -0.70
CA ARG A 159 -4.86 -14.77 -1.92
C ARG A 159 -3.99 -14.97 -3.16
N CYS A 160 -2.83 -14.30 -3.22
CA CYS A 160 -1.86 -14.50 -4.29
C CYS A 160 -1.23 -15.90 -4.21
N ALA A 161 -0.87 -16.38 -3.03
CA ALA A 161 -0.34 -17.72 -2.83
C ALA A 161 -1.37 -18.81 -3.19
N ASN A 162 -2.66 -18.55 -2.95
CA ASN A 162 -3.77 -19.44 -3.34
C ASN A 162 -4.13 -19.37 -4.85
N GLY A 163 -3.51 -18.47 -5.62
CA GLY A 163 -3.80 -18.29 -7.04
C GLY A 163 -5.11 -17.55 -7.36
N GLU A 164 -5.72 -16.89 -6.36
CA GLU A 164 -6.93 -16.09 -6.55
C GLU A 164 -6.63 -14.75 -7.25
N VAL A 165 -5.41 -14.24 -7.05
CA VAL A 165 -4.84 -13.10 -7.77
C VAL A 165 -3.44 -13.45 -8.25
N GLY A 166 -2.98 -12.83 -9.34
CA GLY A 166 -1.67 -13.11 -9.93
C GLY A 166 -0.52 -12.35 -9.26
N ALA A 167 -0.81 -11.22 -8.62
CA ALA A 167 0.19 -10.39 -7.97
C ALA A 167 -0.41 -9.52 -6.85
N VAL A 168 0.44 -9.00 -5.97
CA VAL A 168 0.11 -8.00 -4.97
C VAL A 168 0.79 -6.68 -5.32
N ALA A 169 0.01 -5.64 -5.56
CA ALA A 169 0.50 -4.29 -5.80
C ALA A 169 0.60 -3.52 -4.48
N SER A 170 1.81 -3.38 -3.96
CA SER A 170 2.12 -2.59 -2.76
C SER A 170 3.48 -1.89 -2.88
N GLN A 171 3.70 -0.84 -2.10
CA GLN A 171 5.01 -0.19 -1.92
C GLN A 171 5.73 -0.71 -0.67
N ASP A 172 5.01 -1.42 0.20
CA ASP A 172 5.55 -1.95 1.45
C ASP A 172 6.20 -3.31 1.23
N TRP A 173 7.46 -3.43 1.66
CA TRP A 173 8.24 -4.65 1.54
C TRP A 173 7.74 -5.77 2.45
N ASP A 174 6.93 -5.44 3.47
CA ASP A 174 6.33 -6.43 4.36
C ASP A 174 5.44 -7.41 3.58
N THR A 175 4.95 -7.02 2.40
CA THR A 175 4.27 -7.90 1.43
C THR A 175 5.06 -9.20 1.13
N LEU A 176 6.40 -9.12 1.08
CA LEU A 176 7.26 -10.31 0.89
C LEU A 176 7.38 -11.13 2.17
N LEU A 177 7.32 -10.50 3.35
CA LEU A 177 7.31 -11.20 4.63
C LEU A 177 6.02 -12.01 4.82
N TYR A 178 4.88 -11.49 4.31
CA TYR A 178 3.60 -12.21 4.24
C TYR A 178 3.59 -13.33 3.19
N GLY A 179 4.67 -13.52 2.45
CA GLY A 179 4.81 -14.62 1.51
C GLY A 179 4.14 -14.42 0.16
N ALA A 180 3.87 -13.18 -0.28
CA ALA A 180 3.34 -12.93 -1.61
C ALA A 180 4.29 -13.50 -2.69
N PRO A 181 3.84 -14.46 -3.52
CA PRO A 181 4.69 -15.03 -4.57
C PRO A 181 5.20 -14.01 -5.57
N MET A 182 4.35 -13.04 -5.92
CA MET A 182 4.69 -11.93 -6.82
C MET A 182 4.20 -10.61 -6.24
N MET A 183 5.13 -9.67 -6.04
CA MET A 183 4.87 -8.29 -5.65
C MET A 183 5.11 -7.37 -6.84
N VAL A 184 4.23 -6.42 -7.05
CA VAL A 184 4.40 -5.35 -8.06
C VAL A 184 4.47 -4.01 -7.35
N ARG A 185 5.59 -3.31 -7.54
CA ARG A 185 5.78 -1.96 -7.01
C ARG A 185 5.52 -0.92 -8.09
N ASN A 186 5.17 0.28 -7.66
CA ASN A 186 4.89 1.42 -8.54
C ASN A 186 3.75 1.20 -9.56
N LEU A 187 2.89 0.20 -9.40
CA LEU A 187 1.77 -0.04 -10.32
C LEU A 187 0.92 1.23 -10.47
N THR A 188 0.43 1.76 -9.36
CA THR A 188 -0.42 2.97 -9.33
C THR A 188 0.36 4.27 -9.55
N SER A 189 1.70 4.23 -9.59
CA SER A 189 2.57 5.38 -9.86
C SER A 189 3.26 5.28 -11.23
N HIS A 190 2.98 4.23 -12.00
CA HIS A 190 3.58 4.03 -13.32
C HIS A 190 3.35 5.25 -14.23
N GLY A 191 4.37 5.66 -14.95
CA GLY A 191 4.31 6.84 -15.81
C GLY A 191 4.39 8.20 -15.09
N SER A 192 4.26 8.24 -13.75
CA SER A 192 4.39 9.47 -12.98
C SER A 192 5.85 9.94 -12.92
N ARG A 193 6.05 11.27 -12.86
CA ARG A 193 7.40 11.84 -12.71
C ARG A 193 7.73 12.08 -11.24
N LYS A 194 8.86 11.53 -10.78
CA LYS A 194 9.39 11.76 -9.43
C LYS A 194 10.88 12.06 -9.53
N PHE A 195 11.32 13.19 -8.97
CA PHE A 195 12.73 13.63 -9.02
C PHE A 195 13.33 13.63 -10.45
N GLY A 196 12.54 14.09 -11.44
CA GLY A 196 12.96 14.15 -12.84
C GLY A 196 12.99 12.82 -13.61
N ARG A 197 12.63 11.70 -12.96
CA ARG A 197 12.56 10.37 -13.58
C ARG A 197 11.12 9.91 -13.72
N VAL A 198 10.83 9.19 -14.80
CA VAL A 198 9.55 8.49 -14.97
C VAL A 198 9.62 7.21 -14.14
N LEU A 199 8.63 7.02 -13.25
CA LEU A 199 8.51 5.79 -12.47
C LEU A 199 8.01 4.67 -13.37
N GLN A 200 8.66 3.52 -13.29
CA GLN A 200 8.23 2.29 -13.93
C GLN A 200 7.73 1.31 -12.88
N ALA A 201 6.78 0.46 -13.25
CA ALA A 201 6.41 -0.66 -12.44
C ALA A 201 7.58 -1.64 -12.31
N GLU A 202 7.73 -2.21 -11.13
CA GLU A 202 8.79 -3.14 -10.75
C GLU A 202 8.14 -4.46 -10.31
N LYS A 203 8.59 -5.59 -10.85
CA LYS A 203 8.20 -6.93 -10.44
C LYS A 203 9.24 -7.51 -9.49
N ILE A 204 8.79 -8.12 -8.42
CA ILE A 204 9.61 -8.86 -7.48
C ILE A 204 8.97 -10.24 -7.28
N VAL A 205 9.70 -11.29 -7.61
CA VAL A 205 9.32 -12.69 -7.35
C VAL A 205 10.00 -13.13 -6.07
N LEU A 206 9.21 -13.59 -5.09
CA LEU A 206 9.73 -14.00 -3.78
C LEU A 206 10.74 -15.14 -3.92
N ALA A 207 10.40 -16.17 -4.70
CA ALA A 207 11.28 -17.33 -4.91
C ALA A 207 12.65 -16.95 -5.45
N ASP A 208 12.74 -15.99 -6.39
CA ASP A 208 14.00 -15.53 -6.96
C ASP A 208 14.85 -14.78 -5.90
N THR A 209 14.20 -14.00 -5.06
CA THR A 209 14.88 -13.31 -3.95
C THR A 209 15.41 -14.29 -2.91
N LEU A 210 14.63 -15.31 -2.52
CA LEU A 210 15.04 -16.34 -1.59
C LEU A 210 16.19 -17.18 -2.16
N ALA A 211 16.08 -17.61 -3.42
CA ALA A 211 17.11 -18.39 -4.12
C ALA A 211 18.43 -17.63 -4.26
N LYS A 212 18.38 -16.34 -4.65
CA LYS A 212 19.57 -15.47 -4.74
C LYS A 212 20.37 -15.42 -3.44
N HIS A 213 19.69 -15.44 -2.31
CA HIS A 213 20.32 -15.30 -1.00
C HIS A 213 20.48 -16.62 -0.26
N GLU A 214 20.01 -17.73 -0.84
CA GLU A 214 20.07 -19.08 -0.23
C GLU A 214 19.44 -19.10 1.17
N ILE A 215 18.28 -18.47 1.32
CA ILE A 215 17.51 -18.41 2.57
C ILE A 215 16.09 -18.93 2.36
N THR A 216 15.46 -19.38 3.45
CA THR A 216 14.05 -19.76 3.46
C THR A 216 13.15 -18.55 3.69
N HIS A 217 11.83 -18.72 3.52
CA HIS A 217 10.86 -17.66 3.80
C HIS A 217 10.84 -17.31 5.30
N GLU A 218 10.91 -18.31 6.18
CA GLU A 218 11.02 -18.10 7.64
C GLU A 218 12.26 -17.28 8.01
N GLN A 219 13.38 -17.54 7.34
CA GLN A 219 14.60 -16.77 7.52
C GLN A 219 14.47 -15.33 6.99
N LEU A 220 13.70 -15.11 5.93
CA LEU A 220 13.38 -13.76 5.46
C LEU A 220 12.49 -13.02 6.48
N VAL A 221 11.53 -13.70 7.12
CA VAL A 221 10.71 -13.13 8.20
C VAL A 221 11.59 -12.76 9.39
N ASP A 222 12.47 -13.63 9.84
CA ASP A 222 13.44 -13.34 10.91
C ASP A 222 14.32 -12.13 10.56
N LEU A 223 14.79 -12.07 9.33
CA LEU A 223 15.56 -10.93 8.83
C LEU A 223 14.73 -9.64 8.90
N GLY A 224 13.48 -9.66 8.46
CA GLY A 224 12.56 -8.53 8.53
C GLY A 224 12.34 -8.06 9.97
N ILE A 225 12.13 -8.97 10.92
CA ILE A 225 11.96 -8.66 12.34
C ILE A 225 13.22 -7.99 12.90
N MET A 226 14.41 -8.46 12.54
CA MET A 226 15.68 -7.85 12.99
C MET A 226 15.90 -6.46 12.40
N ILE A 227 15.48 -6.22 11.15
CA ILE A 227 15.58 -4.89 10.50
C ILE A 227 14.56 -3.91 11.12
N GLY A 228 13.36 -4.40 11.44
CA GLY A 228 12.24 -3.67 11.99
C GLY A 228 11.03 -3.71 11.07
N THR A 229 9.89 -4.01 11.65
CA THR A 229 8.56 -4.08 11.02
C THR A 229 7.58 -3.19 11.78
N ASP A 230 6.34 -3.16 11.36
CA ASP A 230 5.27 -2.47 12.12
C ASP A 230 4.99 -3.13 13.49
N PHE A 231 5.43 -4.38 13.70
CA PHE A 231 5.22 -5.16 14.94
C PHE A 231 6.44 -5.18 15.88
N HIS A 232 7.63 -4.81 15.38
CA HIS A 232 8.85 -4.78 16.18
C HIS A 232 9.82 -3.70 15.64
N PRO A 233 10.43 -2.88 16.50
CA PRO A 233 11.28 -1.75 16.08
C PRO A 233 12.60 -2.17 15.42
N GLY A 234 12.91 -3.45 15.40
CA GLY A 234 14.19 -3.99 14.93
C GLY A 234 15.26 -4.02 16.02
N ILE A 235 16.42 -4.57 15.64
CA ILE A 235 17.58 -4.70 16.53
C ILE A 235 18.60 -3.63 16.17
N LYS A 236 18.98 -2.80 17.14
CA LYS A 236 19.89 -1.68 16.91
C LYS A 236 21.21 -2.15 16.29
N GLY A 237 21.56 -1.57 15.16
CA GLY A 237 22.80 -1.87 14.42
C GLY A 237 22.68 -3.05 13.44
N ILE A 238 21.51 -3.69 13.33
CA ILE A 238 21.26 -4.72 12.33
C ILE A 238 20.40 -4.14 11.20
N GLY A 239 21.02 -3.86 10.06
CA GLY A 239 20.35 -3.49 8.83
C GLY A 239 20.29 -4.67 7.85
N PRO A 240 19.71 -4.49 6.64
CA PRO A 240 19.44 -5.57 5.68
C PRO A 240 20.68 -6.43 5.37
N LYS A 241 21.82 -5.80 5.05
CA LYS A 241 23.05 -6.52 4.67
C LYS A 241 23.66 -7.30 5.85
N THR A 242 23.70 -6.66 7.02
CA THR A 242 24.23 -7.29 8.24
C THR A 242 23.31 -8.42 8.69
N GLY A 243 22.00 -8.17 8.69
CA GLY A 243 21.01 -9.18 9.04
C GLY A 243 21.04 -10.39 8.12
N LEU A 244 21.12 -10.19 6.80
CA LEU A 244 21.24 -11.29 5.84
C LEU A 244 22.48 -12.15 6.11
N LYS A 245 23.64 -11.51 6.34
CA LYS A 245 24.87 -12.25 6.68
C LYS A 245 24.68 -13.11 7.92
N LEU A 246 24.08 -12.53 8.97
CA LEU A 246 23.87 -13.25 10.23
C LEU A 246 22.86 -14.40 10.07
N ILE A 247 21.78 -14.21 9.33
CA ILE A 247 20.79 -15.27 9.05
C ILE A 247 21.43 -16.41 8.27
N ARG A 248 22.24 -16.13 7.26
CA ARG A 248 22.95 -17.20 6.50
C ARG A 248 23.96 -17.97 7.35
N GLU A 249 24.64 -17.30 8.28
CA GLU A 249 25.64 -17.92 9.15
C GLU A 249 25.03 -18.72 10.32
N HIS A 250 23.89 -18.26 10.85
CA HIS A 250 23.37 -18.77 12.13
C HIS A 250 21.91 -19.26 12.09
N GLY A 251 21.20 -18.97 11.01
CA GLY A 251 19.87 -19.50 10.72
C GLY A 251 18.71 -18.74 11.35
N THR A 252 18.73 -18.48 12.67
CA THR A 252 17.57 -17.90 13.40
C THR A 252 17.95 -16.73 14.30
N ILE A 253 16.97 -15.93 14.68
CA ILE A 253 17.16 -14.78 15.60
C ILE A 253 17.74 -15.26 16.93
N GLU A 254 17.27 -16.39 17.47
CA GLU A 254 17.70 -16.93 18.77
C GLU A 254 19.17 -17.34 18.75
N ALA A 255 19.63 -17.96 17.66
CA ALA A 255 21.03 -18.31 17.51
C ALA A 255 21.91 -17.05 17.39
N ILE A 256 21.46 -16.06 16.64
CA ILE A 256 22.15 -14.78 16.48
C ILE A 256 22.21 -14.01 17.80
N ALA A 257 21.10 -13.99 18.57
CA ALA A 257 21.01 -13.33 19.87
C ALA A 257 22.05 -13.86 20.86
N LYS A 258 22.21 -15.18 20.93
CA LYS A 258 23.23 -15.82 21.78
C LYS A 258 24.67 -15.41 21.44
N ILE A 259 24.95 -15.22 20.15
CA ILE A 259 26.29 -14.88 19.65
C ILE A 259 26.58 -13.38 19.79
N LYS A 260 25.58 -12.54 19.49
CA LYS A 260 25.72 -11.09 19.50
C LYS A 260 25.44 -10.44 20.85
N GLY A 261 24.82 -11.15 21.79
CA GLY A 261 24.56 -10.67 23.14
C GLY A 261 23.42 -9.64 23.21
N PHE A 262 22.37 -9.83 22.41
CA PHE A 262 21.14 -9.07 22.55
C PHE A 262 19.98 -9.96 23.00
N ASP A 263 18.95 -9.36 23.57
CA ASP A 263 17.77 -10.08 24.00
C ASP A 263 16.90 -10.47 22.81
N VAL A 264 16.41 -11.72 22.82
CA VAL A 264 15.43 -12.18 21.82
C VAL A 264 14.18 -11.31 21.93
N PRO A 265 13.61 -10.83 20.80
CA PRO A 265 12.40 -10.04 20.83
C PRO A 265 11.29 -10.70 21.64
N GLU A 266 10.64 -9.94 22.53
CA GLU A 266 9.44 -10.41 23.21
C GLU A 266 8.37 -10.79 22.18
N ARG A 267 7.63 -11.87 22.44
CA ARG A 267 6.55 -12.37 21.56
C ARG A 267 7.05 -12.72 20.14
N LEU A 268 8.32 -13.15 19.98
CA LEU A 268 8.91 -13.46 18.67
C LEU A 268 8.06 -14.44 17.85
N GLU A 269 7.61 -15.54 18.47
CA GLU A 269 6.78 -16.55 17.78
C GLU A 269 5.45 -15.97 17.29
N GLU A 270 4.84 -15.09 18.05
CA GLU A 270 3.62 -14.42 17.65
C GLU A 270 3.86 -13.48 16.47
N ILE A 271 4.98 -12.73 16.47
CA ILE A 271 5.34 -11.87 15.35
C ILE A 271 5.60 -12.71 14.09
N ARG A 272 6.30 -13.87 14.22
CA ARG A 272 6.49 -14.81 13.11
C ARG A 272 5.14 -15.32 12.56
N SER A 273 4.24 -15.73 13.45
CA SER A 273 2.91 -16.22 13.07
C SER A 273 2.07 -15.17 12.32
N LEU A 274 2.18 -13.89 12.68
CA LEU A 274 1.51 -12.82 11.95
C LEU A 274 1.90 -12.75 10.47
N PHE A 275 3.15 -13.07 10.14
CA PHE A 275 3.63 -13.08 8.76
C PHE A 275 3.41 -14.43 8.07
N LEU A 276 3.67 -15.54 8.76
CA LEU A 276 3.66 -16.88 8.16
C LEU A 276 2.27 -17.50 8.09
N GLU A 277 1.36 -17.11 9.00
CA GLU A 277 0.02 -17.68 9.17
C GLU A 277 -1.06 -16.60 9.17
N HIS A 278 -0.94 -15.61 8.26
CA HIS A 278 -1.87 -14.49 8.22
C HIS A 278 -3.31 -14.98 8.00
N PRO A 279 -4.28 -14.55 8.83
CA PRO A 279 -5.65 -15.01 8.69
C PRO A 279 -6.30 -14.49 7.41
N THR A 280 -7.15 -15.32 6.82
CA THR A 280 -8.02 -14.97 5.70
C THR A 280 -9.46 -15.23 6.07
N THR A 281 -10.40 -14.59 5.37
CA THR A 281 -11.83 -14.86 5.55
C THR A 281 -12.24 -16.24 5.01
N GLY A 282 -11.41 -16.83 4.14
CA GLY A 282 -11.75 -18.08 3.43
C GLY A 282 -12.86 -17.92 2.41
N GLU A 283 -13.49 -16.76 2.31
CA GLU A 283 -14.53 -16.46 1.34
C GLU A 283 -13.92 -16.23 -0.05
N PRO A 284 -14.54 -16.77 -1.12
CA PRO A 284 -14.10 -16.51 -2.49
C PRO A 284 -14.23 -15.03 -2.82
N LEU A 285 -13.41 -14.55 -3.75
CA LEU A 285 -13.54 -13.19 -4.24
C LEU A 285 -14.94 -12.99 -4.86
N PRO A 286 -15.61 -11.85 -4.58
CA PRO A 286 -16.87 -11.54 -5.23
C PRO A 286 -16.68 -11.45 -6.75
N LYS A 287 -17.79 -11.52 -7.48
CA LYS A 287 -17.77 -11.28 -8.93
C LYS A 287 -17.79 -9.78 -9.19
N SER A 288 -17.06 -9.34 -10.22
CA SER A 288 -17.17 -7.98 -10.75
C SER A 288 -18.61 -7.69 -11.18
N VAL A 289 -19.07 -6.49 -10.96
CA VAL A 289 -20.41 -6.02 -11.36
C VAL A 289 -20.21 -5.03 -12.52
N HIS A 290 -21.18 -4.90 -13.39
CA HIS A 290 -21.11 -3.90 -14.46
C HIS A 290 -21.17 -2.49 -13.87
N ALA A 291 -20.29 -1.62 -14.34
CA ALA A 291 -20.32 -0.20 -14.02
C ALA A 291 -21.61 0.44 -14.54
N VAL A 292 -22.22 1.33 -13.74
CA VAL A 292 -23.38 2.14 -14.17
C VAL A 292 -22.89 3.56 -14.39
N GLU A 293 -22.70 3.93 -15.66
CA GLU A 293 -22.11 5.22 -16.07
C GLU A 293 -22.88 6.42 -15.50
N GLU A 294 -24.21 6.37 -15.49
CA GLU A 294 -25.06 7.47 -15.01
C GLU A 294 -24.86 7.70 -13.51
N ASP A 295 -24.86 6.64 -12.70
CA ASP A 295 -24.67 6.72 -11.25
C ASP A 295 -23.26 7.20 -10.90
N LEU A 296 -22.24 6.75 -11.64
CA LEU A 296 -20.86 7.20 -11.47
C LEU A 296 -20.71 8.68 -11.82
N ARG A 297 -21.33 9.12 -12.91
CA ARG A 297 -21.37 10.54 -13.32
C ARG A 297 -22.05 11.41 -12.25
N ASP A 298 -23.18 10.99 -11.76
CA ASP A 298 -23.92 11.70 -10.72
C ASP A 298 -23.11 11.81 -9.41
N PHE A 299 -22.49 10.71 -8.98
CA PHE A 299 -21.61 10.73 -7.83
C PHE A 299 -20.45 11.73 -8.00
N LEU A 300 -19.74 11.66 -9.12
CA LEU A 300 -18.57 12.51 -9.34
C LEU A 300 -18.97 13.99 -9.51
N GLN A 301 -19.96 14.30 -10.36
CA GLN A 301 -20.29 15.68 -10.71
C GLN A 301 -21.20 16.34 -9.68
N LYS A 302 -22.36 15.71 -9.37
CA LYS A 302 -23.37 16.34 -8.49
C LYS A 302 -22.99 16.29 -7.02
N GLU A 303 -22.43 15.18 -6.56
CA GLU A 303 -22.13 15.01 -5.13
C GLU A 303 -20.73 15.49 -4.75
N ARG A 304 -19.74 15.35 -5.65
CA ARG A 304 -18.32 15.63 -5.37
C ARG A 304 -17.74 16.83 -6.13
N GLY A 305 -18.48 17.39 -7.05
CA GLY A 305 -18.11 18.65 -7.73
C GLY A 305 -17.00 18.51 -8.76
N PHE A 306 -16.78 17.30 -9.30
CA PHE A 306 -15.86 17.11 -10.41
C PHE A 306 -16.39 17.83 -11.65
N SER A 307 -15.48 18.43 -12.44
CA SER A 307 -15.87 19.03 -13.71
C SER A 307 -16.30 17.96 -14.73
N GLU A 308 -17.16 18.34 -15.67
CA GLU A 308 -17.59 17.48 -16.76
C GLU A 308 -16.39 16.92 -17.54
N ALA A 309 -15.37 17.76 -17.80
CA ALA A 309 -14.16 17.35 -18.51
C ALA A 309 -13.41 16.22 -17.78
N VAL A 310 -13.26 16.30 -16.46
CA VAL A 310 -12.59 15.24 -15.66
C VAL A 310 -13.43 13.98 -15.70
N SER A 311 -14.73 14.07 -15.47
CA SER A 311 -15.63 12.91 -15.50
C SER A 311 -15.63 12.25 -16.89
N TYR A 312 -15.72 13.05 -17.97
CA TYR A 312 -15.75 12.54 -19.33
C TYR A 312 -14.48 11.79 -19.71
N THR A 313 -13.30 12.30 -19.35
CA THR A 313 -12.01 11.65 -19.67
C THR A 313 -11.92 10.23 -19.10
N HIS A 314 -12.49 10.00 -17.92
CA HIS A 314 -12.45 8.67 -17.27
C HIS A 314 -13.62 7.77 -17.66
N LEU A 315 -14.79 8.33 -18.00
CA LEU A 315 -15.97 7.56 -18.38
C LEU A 315 -15.95 7.05 -19.83
N THR A 316 -15.24 7.74 -20.72
CA THR A 316 -15.18 7.38 -22.14
C THR A 316 -14.10 6.35 -22.51
N LEU A 317 -13.34 5.85 -21.54
CA LEU A 317 -12.42 4.76 -21.83
C LEU A 317 -13.20 3.49 -22.16
N PRO A 318 -12.89 2.82 -23.31
CA PRO A 318 -13.66 1.66 -23.81
C PRO A 318 -13.81 0.51 -22.82
N THR A 319 -12.98 0.48 -21.79
CA THR A 319 -12.88 -0.60 -20.82
C THR A 319 -13.92 -0.53 -19.69
N ILE A 320 -14.49 0.64 -19.36
CA ILE A 320 -15.52 0.74 -18.30
C ILE A 320 -16.89 0.23 -18.81
N LEU A 321 -17.11 0.23 -20.12
CA LEU A 321 -18.36 -0.20 -20.74
C LEU A 321 -18.36 -1.66 -21.23
N LEU A 322 -17.24 -2.37 -21.14
CA LEU A 322 -17.05 -3.73 -21.68
C LEU A 322 -16.82 -4.83 -20.62
N VAL A 323 -16.93 -4.51 -19.32
CA VAL A 323 -16.81 -5.51 -18.25
C VAL A 323 -18.18 -5.96 -17.77
#